data_6a005ce76ebd19526b27f94498ab5286
#
_entry.id   6a005ce76ebd19526b27f94498ab5286
#
_cell.length_a   1.000
_cell.length_b   1.000
_cell.length_c   1.000
_cell.angle_alpha   90.00
_cell.angle_beta   90.00
_cell.angle_gamma   90.00
#
_symmetry.space_group_name_H-M   'P 1'
#
loop_
_entity.id
_entity.type
_entity.pdbx_description
1 polymer ?
#
loop_
_entity_poly.entity_id
_entity_poly.type
_entity_poly.pdbx_seq_one_letter_code
_entity_poly.pdbx_strand_id
1 'polypeptide(L)'
;MVFEKEQQIVAEIKQYITENLPLSKLSDEELQEKVEAITMEKLSGQYISIEQQVSIVAQVYSSIRGFGLLDSIISDDTITEVMINCPQNIFIEQNGRLFKLDKEFESQRRLEDIIQRIVGL
;
A
#
# COMPACT_ATOMS: atom_id res chain seq x y z
N MET A 1 6.49 1.60 -20.94
CA MET A 1 7.49 2.27 -20.08
C MET A 1 7.78 1.43 -18.85
N VAL A 2 8.96 1.55 -18.29
CA VAL A 2 9.42 0.79 -17.13
C VAL A 2 8.47 0.97 -15.93
N PHE A 3 8.04 2.20 -15.69
CA PHE A 3 7.16 2.53 -14.58
C PHE A 3 5.80 1.83 -14.66
N GLU A 4 5.17 1.84 -15.83
CA GLU A 4 3.87 1.19 -16.03
C GLU A 4 3.97 -0.32 -15.86
N LYS A 5 5.06 -0.91 -16.36
CA LYS A 5 5.32 -2.33 -16.22
C LYS A 5 5.52 -2.72 -14.76
N GLU A 6 6.24 -1.90 -13.99
CA GLU A 6 6.44 -2.11 -12.57
C GLU A 6 5.11 -2.07 -11.82
N GLN A 7 4.26 -1.09 -12.10
CA GLN A 7 2.93 -0.98 -11.49
C GLN A 7 2.05 -2.18 -11.81
N GLN A 8 2.12 -2.69 -13.03
CA GLN A 8 1.38 -3.89 -13.42
C GLN A 8 1.84 -5.12 -12.64
N ILE A 9 3.15 -5.28 -12.49
CA ILE A 9 3.73 -6.39 -11.72
C ILE A 9 3.29 -6.32 -10.27
N VAL A 10 3.35 -5.14 -9.66
CA VAL A 10 2.89 -4.93 -8.28
C VAL A 10 1.44 -5.33 -8.12
N ALA A 11 0.58 -4.91 -9.05
CA ALA A 11 -0.85 -5.24 -9.02
C ALA A 11 -1.09 -6.75 -9.13
N GLU A 12 -0.38 -7.42 -10.02
CA GLU A 12 -0.50 -8.86 -10.21
C GLU A 12 -0.08 -9.64 -8.97
N ILE A 13 1.04 -9.27 -8.36
CA ILE A 13 1.55 -9.94 -7.17
C ILE A 13 0.60 -9.70 -5.99
N LYS A 14 0.14 -8.48 -5.82
CA LYS A 14 -0.84 -8.14 -4.78
C LYS A 14 -2.10 -8.99 -4.92
N GLN A 15 -2.63 -9.09 -6.12
CA GLN A 15 -3.84 -9.87 -6.39
C GLN A 15 -3.62 -11.35 -6.05
N TYR A 16 -2.50 -11.91 -6.49
CA TYR A 16 -2.17 -13.30 -6.18
C TYR A 16 -2.13 -13.56 -4.68
N ILE A 17 -1.48 -12.67 -3.93
CA ILE A 17 -1.34 -12.80 -2.48
C ILE A 17 -2.70 -12.70 -1.78
N THR A 18 -3.50 -11.70 -2.16
CA THR A 18 -4.80 -11.50 -1.51
C THR A 18 -5.78 -12.64 -1.79
N GLU A 19 -5.67 -13.29 -2.94
CA GLU A 19 -6.54 -14.41 -3.30
C GLU A 19 -6.09 -15.75 -2.73
N ASN A 20 -4.79 -15.94 -2.50
CA ASN A 20 -4.25 -17.27 -2.20
C ASN A 20 -3.65 -17.43 -0.80
N LEU A 21 -3.37 -16.36 -0.09
CA LEU A 21 -2.72 -16.44 1.22
C LEU A 21 -3.66 -16.05 2.36
N PRO A 22 -3.55 -16.74 3.51
CA PRO A 22 -4.37 -16.43 4.69
C PRO A 22 -3.78 -15.23 5.44
N LEU A 23 -4.01 -14.03 4.92
CA LEU A 23 -3.39 -12.81 5.43
C LEU A 23 -3.62 -12.54 6.92
N SER A 24 -4.80 -12.90 7.43
CA SER A 24 -5.12 -12.71 8.84
C SER A 24 -4.32 -13.62 9.77
N LYS A 25 -3.73 -14.68 9.23
CA LYS A 25 -2.96 -15.66 10.00
C LYS A 25 -1.45 -15.49 9.88
N LEU A 26 -1.00 -14.58 9.01
CA LEU A 26 0.41 -14.34 8.79
C LEU A 26 0.89 -13.17 9.64
N SER A 27 2.04 -13.35 10.28
CA SER A 27 2.72 -12.23 10.92
C SER A 27 3.30 -11.30 9.84
N ASP A 28 3.70 -10.11 10.24
CA ASP A 28 4.31 -9.15 9.31
C ASP A 28 5.60 -9.72 8.70
N GLU A 29 6.41 -10.41 9.51
CA GLU A 29 7.64 -11.05 9.04
C GLU A 29 7.35 -12.18 8.06
N GLU A 30 6.37 -13.03 8.35
CA GLU A 30 5.96 -14.11 7.47
C GLU A 30 5.43 -13.57 6.14
N LEU A 31 4.64 -12.50 6.18
CA LEU A 31 4.13 -11.88 4.96
C LEU A 31 5.28 -11.30 4.14
N GLN A 32 6.22 -10.63 4.79
CA GLN A 32 7.39 -10.06 4.10
C GLN A 32 8.17 -11.15 3.36
N GLU A 33 8.43 -12.28 4.02
CA GLU A 33 9.11 -13.41 3.40
C GLU A 33 8.33 -13.97 2.21
N LYS A 34 7.01 -14.08 2.33
CA LYS A 34 6.15 -14.56 1.25
C LYS A 34 6.16 -13.61 0.06
N VAL A 35 6.08 -12.31 0.32
CA VAL A 35 6.12 -11.29 -0.74
C VAL A 35 7.45 -11.37 -1.48
N GLU A 36 8.56 -11.49 -0.76
CA GLU A 36 9.88 -11.61 -1.37
C GLU A 36 9.99 -12.85 -2.26
N ALA A 37 9.56 -14.00 -1.76
CA ALA A 37 9.62 -15.26 -2.50
C ALA A 37 8.75 -15.23 -3.75
N ILE A 38 7.53 -14.74 -3.65
CA ILE A 38 6.61 -14.65 -4.78
C ILE A 38 7.12 -13.67 -5.82
N THR A 39 7.68 -12.54 -5.38
CA THR A 39 8.24 -11.54 -6.27
C THR A 39 9.41 -12.12 -7.06
N MET A 40 10.32 -12.83 -6.40
CA MET A 40 11.45 -13.46 -7.06
C MET A 40 11.00 -14.50 -8.08
N GLU A 41 10.00 -15.28 -7.75
CA GLU A 41 9.44 -16.28 -8.66
C GLU A 41 8.82 -15.64 -9.89
N LYS A 42 8.02 -14.59 -9.69
CA LYS A 42 7.36 -13.85 -10.79
C LYS A 42 8.35 -13.15 -11.70
N LEU A 43 9.47 -12.70 -11.17
CA LEU A 43 10.48 -11.96 -11.92
C LEU A 43 11.58 -12.88 -12.49
N SER A 44 11.49 -14.17 -12.25
CA SER A 44 12.44 -15.15 -12.75
C SER A 44 12.53 -15.07 -14.28
N GLY A 45 13.75 -15.00 -14.81
CA GLY A 45 13.99 -14.90 -16.24
C GLY A 45 13.88 -13.49 -16.82
N GLN A 46 13.61 -12.49 -16.00
CA GLN A 46 13.55 -11.11 -16.45
C GLN A 46 14.76 -10.32 -15.97
N TYR A 47 15.15 -9.33 -16.78
CA TYR A 47 16.25 -8.42 -16.43
C TYR A 47 15.71 -7.30 -15.54
N ILE A 48 15.73 -7.52 -14.24
CA ILE A 48 15.27 -6.54 -13.28
C ILE A 48 16.39 -6.32 -12.26
N SER A 49 16.73 -5.07 -12.01
CA SER A 49 17.78 -4.73 -11.04
C SER A 49 17.35 -5.09 -9.62
N ILE A 50 18.33 -5.27 -8.73
CA ILE A 50 18.05 -5.51 -7.31
C ILE A 50 17.24 -4.36 -6.74
N GLU A 51 17.55 -3.13 -7.12
CA GLU A 51 16.83 -1.94 -6.67
C GLU A 51 15.35 -1.98 -7.06
N GLN A 52 15.06 -2.42 -8.28
CA GLN A 52 13.68 -2.58 -8.74
C GLN A 52 12.96 -3.69 -7.99
N GLN A 53 13.65 -4.80 -7.73
CA GLN A 53 13.07 -5.90 -6.94
C GLN A 53 12.70 -5.43 -5.54
N VAL A 54 13.60 -4.71 -4.87
CA VAL A 54 13.34 -4.16 -3.54
C VAL A 54 12.16 -3.20 -3.58
N SER A 55 12.10 -2.34 -4.59
CA SER A 55 10.98 -1.40 -4.78
C SER A 55 9.65 -2.12 -4.95
N ILE A 56 9.61 -3.17 -5.78
CA ILE A 56 8.39 -3.94 -6.01
C ILE A 56 7.93 -4.62 -4.71
N VAL A 57 8.84 -5.26 -3.99
CA VAL A 57 8.52 -5.90 -2.72
C VAL A 57 7.94 -4.89 -1.72
N ALA A 58 8.58 -3.73 -1.60
CA ALA A 58 8.11 -2.68 -0.70
C ALA A 58 6.72 -2.17 -1.08
N GLN A 59 6.46 -1.97 -2.36
CA GLN A 59 5.15 -1.51 -2.84
C GLN A 59 4.06 -2.55 -2.60
N VAL A 60 4.34 -3.82 -2.87
CA VAL A 60 3.39 -4.91 -2.63
C VAL A 60 3.07 -5.02 -1.14
N TYR A 61 4.10 -5.07 -0.31
CA TYR A 61 3.91 -5.17 1.13
C TYR A 61 3.09 -4.00 1.67
N SER A 62 3.47 -2.79 1.30
CA SER A 62 2.79 -1.57 1.74
C SER A 62 1.33 -1.52 1.29
N SER A 63 1.02 -2.04 0.11
CA SER A 63 -0.37 -2.08 -0.38
C SER A 63 -1.24 -3.08 0.37
N ILE A 64 -0.63 -4.08 1.01
CA ILE A 64 -1.35 -5.11 1.76
C ILE A 64 -1.43 -4.75 3.25
N ARG A 65 -0.31 -4.36 3.86
CA ARG A 65 -0.21 -4.10 5.29
C ARG A 65 -0.05 -2.63 5.66
N GLY A 66 0.29 -1.78 4.70
CA GLY A 66 0.39 -0.35 4.93
C GLY A 66 -0.98 0.31 5.07
N PHE A 67 -0.97 1.58 5.42
CA PHE A 67 -2.18 2.39 5.51
C PHE A 67 -2.51 3.07 4.16
N GLY A 68 -1.96 2.55 3.06
CA GLY A 68 -2.19 3.10 1.74
C GLY A 68 -1.71 4.54 1.63
N LEU A 69 -2.55 5.40 1.06
CA LEU A 69 -2.19 6.81 0.90
C LEU A 69 -2.02 7.55 2.24
N LEU A 70 -2.51 6.99 3.34
CA LEU A 70 -2.32 7.59 4.66
C LEU A 70 -0.89 7.46 5.18
N ASP A 71 -0.07 6.58 4.63
CA ASP A 71 1.32 6.42 5.08
C ASP A 71 2.10 7.73 4.98
N SER A 72 1.98 8.43 3.86
CA SER A 72 2.66 9.71 3.67
C SER A 72 2.07 10.82 4.53
N ILE A 73 0.78 10.75 4.82
CA ILE A 73 0.09 11.73 5.66
C ILE A 73 0.50 11.57 7.13
N ILE A 74 0.53 10.33 7.61
CA ILE A 74 0.89 10.03 9.00
C ILE A 74 2.35 10.42 9.29
N SER A 75 3.23 10.27 8.33
CA SER A 75 4.65 10.61 8.49
C SER A 75 4.97 12.09 8.31
N ASP A 76 4.00 12.90 7.91
CA ASP A 76 4.19 14.34 7.70
C ASP A 76 3.82 15.13 8.96
N ASP A 77 4.83 15.66 9.64
CA ASP A 77 4.64 16.38 10.90
C ASP A 77 3.89 17.72 10.74
N THR A 78 3.75 18.21 9.51
CA THR A 78 3.03 19.46 9.24
C THR A 78 1.52 19.24 9.15
N ILE A 79 1.08 18.00 9.03
CA ILE A 79 -0.34 17.65 8.99
C ILE A 79 -0.81 17.35 10.41
N THR A 80 -1.80 18.12 10.87
CA THR A 80 -2.32 18.03 12.23
C THR A 80 -3.64 17.28 12.32
N GLU A 81 -4.37 17.18 11.21
CA GLU A 81 -5.68 16.53 11.21
C GLU A 81 -6.00 15.94 9.84
N VAL A 82 -6.68 14.81 9.82
CA VAL A 82 -7.16 14.17 8.61
C VAL A 82 -8.64 13.85 8.79
N MET A 83 -9.45 14.28 7.84
CA MET A 83 -10.89 14.02 7.83
C MET A 83 -11.26 13.24 6.58
N ILE A 84 -11.91 12.10 6.74
CA ILE A 84 -12.28 11.23 5.64
C ILE A 84 -13.79 10.99 5.70
N ASN A 85 -14.53 11.54 4.75
CA ASN A 85 -15.98 11.34 4.66
C ASN A 85 -16.33 10.12 3.82
N CYS A 86 -15.58 9.92 2.74
CA CYS A 86 -15.73 8.75 1.87
C CYS A 86 -14.42 8.58 1.10
N PRO A 87 -14.24 7.50 0.33
CA PRO A 87 -12.97 7.26 -0.37
C PRO A 87 -12.51 8.41 -1.25
N GLN A 88 -13.41 9.20 -1.78
CA GLN A 88 -13.11 10.31 -2.70
C GLN A 88 -12.97 11.66 -1.99
N ASN A 89 -13.38 11.75 -0.72
CA ASN A 89 -13.37 13.02 0.01
C ASN A 89 -12.46 12.95 1.22
N ILE A 90 -11.21 13.28 1.01
CA ILE A 90 -10.18 13.30 2.06
C ILE A 90 -9.71 14.74 2.23
N PHE A 91 -9.85 15.26 3.45
CA PHE A 91 -9.39 16.59 3.80
C PHE A 91 -8.28 16.51 4.83
N ILE A 92 -7.29 17.37 4.70
CA ILE A 92 -6.22 17.47 5.68
C ILE A 92 -6.10 18.89 6.18
N GLU A 93 -5.68 19.04 7.44
CA GLU A 93 -5.26 20.33 7.97
C GLU A 93 -3.74 20.32 8.01
N GLN A 94 -3.13 21.29 7.32
CA GLN A 94 -1.69 21.41 7.19
C GLN A 94 -1.30 22.88 7.34
N ASN A 95 -0.43 23.16 8.28
CA ASN A 95 0.03 24.52 8.57
C ASN A 95 -1.12 25.50 8.84
N GLY A 96 -2.18 25.03 9.51
CA GLY A 96 -3.33 25.84 9.86
C GLY A 96 -4.35 26.03 8.73
N ARG A 97 -4.19 25.36 7.61
CA ARG A 97 -5.09 25.46 6.47
C ARG A 97 -5.72 24.11 6.14
N LEU A 98 -6.97 24.15 5.72
CA LEU A 98 -7.71 22.97 5.32
C LEU A 98 -7.62 22.79 3.81
N PHE A 99 -7.24 21.59 3.38
CA PHE A 99 -7.13 21.23 1.96
C PHE A 99 -7.86 19.94 1.68
N LYS A 100 -8.43 19.86 0.48
CA LYS A 100 -8.91 18.59 -0.05
C LYS A 100 -7.78 17.93 -0.82
N LEU A 101 -7.50 16.66 -0.52
CA LEU A 101 -6.49 15.90 -1.26
C LEU A 101 -6.96 15.56 -2.66
N ASP A 102 -6.04 15.62 -3.62
CA ASP A 102 -6.28 15.17 -5.00
C ASP A 102 -6.20 13.65 -5.14
N LYS A 103 -6.04 12.95 -4.03
CA LYS A 103 -5.95 11.49 -4.01
C LYS A 103 -7.17 10.90 -3.36
N GLU A 104 -7.49 9.68 -3.75
CA GLU A 104 -8.63 8.95 -3.18
C GLU A 104 -8.24 7.51 -2.89
N PHE A 105 -8.98 6.86 -2.01
CA PHE A 105 -8.81 5.43 -1.77
C PHE A 105 -9.38 4.66 -2.96
N GLU A 106 -8.82 3.47 -3.20
CA GLU A 106 -9.23 2.61 -4.32
C GLU A 106 -10.72 2.25 -4.25
N SER A 107 -11.24 2.04 -3.03
CA SER A 107 -12.63 1.63 -2.82
C SER A 107 -13.05 1.87 -1.38
N GLN A 108 -14.35 1.79 -1.13
CA GLN A 108 -14.90 1.84 0.23
C GLN A 108 -14.35 0.70 1.09
N ARG A 109 -14.20 -0.48 0.51
CA ARG A 109 -13.67 -1.64 1.21
C ARG A 109 -12.21 -1.41 1.65
N ARG A 110 -11.39 -0.84 0.78
CA ARG A 110 -10.00 -0.53 1.11
C ARG A 110 -9.92 0.48 2.25
N LEU A 111 -10.77 1.49 2.22
CA LEU A 111 -10.84 2.49 3.30
C LEU A 111 -11.23 1.82 4.62
N GLU A 112 -12.23 0.96 4.61
CA GLU A 112 -12.68 0.25 5.81
C GLU A 112 -11.58 -0.65 6.37
N ASP A 113 -10.85 -1.36 5.52
CA ASP A 113 -9.74 -2.21 5.94
C ASP A 113 -8.65 -1.39 6.63
N ILE A 114 -8.33 -0.22 6.09
CA ILE A 114 -7.32 0.67 6.68
C ILE A 114 -7.79 1.20 8.03
N ILE A 115 -9.05 1.61 8.14
CA ILE A 115 -9.63 2.09 9.40
C ILE A 115 -9.57 0.99 10.46
N GLN A 116 -9.92 -0.24 10.11
CA GLN A 116 -9.87 -1.37 11.03
C GLN A 116 -8.45 -1.61 11.54
N ARG A 117 -7.45 -1.46 10.69
CA ARG A 117 -6.05 -1.61 11.09
C ARG A 117 -5.62 -0.53 12.07
N ILE A 118 -6.03 0.71 11.84
CA ILE A 118 -5.70 1.83 12.72
C ILE A 118 -6.38 1.65 14.08
N VAL A 119 -7.65 1.30 14.09
CA VAL A 119 -8.42 1.12 15.33
C VAL A 119 -7.92 -0.10 16.11
N GLY A 120 -7.44 -1.12 15.42
CA GLY A 120 -6.91 -2.34 16.03
C GLY A 120 -5.53 -2.19 16.67
N LEU A 121 -4.89 -1.06 16.47
CA LEU A 121 -3.62 -0.77 17.12
C LEU A 121 -3.88 -0.40 18.58
#